data_16759987733f805577e68f52b2388824
#
_entry.id   16759987733f805577e68f52b2388824
#
_cell.length_a   1.000
_cell.length_b   1.000
_cell.length_c   1.000
_cell.angle_alpha   90.00
_cell.angle_beta   90.00
_cell.angle_gamma   90.00
#
_symmetry.space_group_name_H-M   'P 1'
#
loop_
_entity.id
_entity.type
_entity.pdbx_description
1 polymer ?
#
loop_
_entity_poly.entity_id
_entity_poly.type
_entity_poly.pdbx_seq_one_letter_code
_entity_poly.pdbx_strand_id
1 'polypeptide(L)'
;MVKCVSILGSTGSIGRQSLDIISRLPGLRVAALTAGTSVERMAEQCRAFRPALAVMATEEAAKELQTRIEDLPIRVNWGQEGLLEAASLPEADCVITAVVGMVGLKPTLAAIRAGKRIGLANKETLVCAGELVMAEAEKYHAEIVPVDSEHSAIFQCLMGCHDKKEIKRLILTCSGGPFFGMTREQLHSVTKADALKHPNWKMGAKITIDCATLMNKGLEVIEAMRLYRVPLEQVDVVIHRQSVVHSMVEFTDGAVMAQMGTPDMRLPIQLALTYPERIPSPVEPLNLLTCGSLTFQKPDMENFPCLRLARDCARLGGTACPAMNGANEEAVAMFLRDEIGFYDIYRLVSQAVEKTPFLETPTLEEILEADRFARDVVHTLSQN
;
A
#
# COMPACT_ATOMS: atom_id res chain seq x y z
N MET A 1 -16.43 13.90 -11.23
CA MET A 1 -16.57 12.45 -10.90
C MET A 1 -15.74 11.65 -11.90
N VAL A 2 -15.01 10.64 -11.44
CA VAL A 2 -14.25 9.71 -12.29
C VAL A 2 -15.20 8.95 -13.21
N LYS A 3 -14.85 8.81 -14.49
CA LYS A 3 -15.64 8.08 -15.50
C LYS A 3 -14.91 6.87 -16.06
N CYS A 4 -13.59 6.90 -16.05
CA CYS A 4 -12.77 5.85 -16.63
C CYS A 4 -11.53 5.59 -15.77
N VAL A 5 -11.22 4.32 -15.51
CA VAL A 5 -10.20 3.92 -14.52
C VAL A 5 -9.18 2.95 -15.15
N SER A 6 -7.90 3.23 -14.96
CA SER A 6 -6.83 2.25 -15.14
C SER A 6 -6.54 1.55 -13.81
N ILE A 7 -6.41 0.23 -13.80
CA ILE A 7 -6.10 -0.55 -12.60
C ILE A 7 -4.76 -1.24 -12.77
N LEU A 8 -3.77 -0.79 -12.04
CA LEU A 8 -2.44 -1.41 -12.01
C LEU A 8 -2.45 -2.53 -10.97
N GLY A 9 -2.36 -3.79 -11.40
CA GLY A 9 -2.46 -4.95 -10.53
C GLY A 9 -3.89 -5.46 -10.33
N SER A 10 -4.68 -5.53 -11.38
CA SER A 10 -6.12 -5.87 -11.37
C SER A 10 -6.46 -7.27 -10.83
N THR A 11 -5.54 -8.22 -10.95
CA THR A 11 -5.74 -9.61 -10.48
C THR A 11 -5.45 -9.81 -9.00
N GLY A 12 -4.82 -8.83 -8.35
CA GLY A 12 -4.55 -8.81 -6.91
C GLY A 12 -5.79 -8.55 -6.04
N SER A 13 -5.61 -8.51 -4.72
CA SER A 13 -6.72 -8.31 -3.77
C SER A 13 -7.41 -6.97 -3.98
N ILE A 14 -6.66 -5.86 -4.02
CA ILE A 14 -7.21 -4.51 -4.23
C ILE A 14 -7.80 -4.36 -5.63
N GLY A 15 -7.10 -4.85 -6.67
CA GLY A 15 -7.59 -4.76 -8.04
C GLY A 15 -8.94 -5.46 -8.24
N ARG A 16 -9.13 -6.66 -7.69
CA ARG A 16 -10.41 -7.38 -7.75
C ARG A 16 -11.54 -6.66 -7.02
N GLN A 17 -11.26 -6.09 -5.84
CA GLN A 17 -12.23 -5.32 -5.09
C GLN A 17 -12.54 -3.98 -5.79
N SER A 18 -11.57 -3.40 -6.49
CA SER A 18 -11.81 -2.24 -7.35
C SER A 18 -12.76 -2.57 -8.50
N LEU A 19 -12.57 -3.70 -9.14
CA LEU A 19 -13.47 -4.18 -10.20
C LEU A 19 -14.89 -4.52 -9.67
N ASP A 20 -14.99 -5.09 -8.47
CA ASP A 20 -16.31 -5.30 -7.82
C ASP A 20 -17.05 -3.96 -7.60
N ILE A 21 -16.36 -2.94 -7.11
CA ILE A 21 -16.95 -1.60 -6.97
C ILE A 21 -17.33 -1.00 -8.33
N ILE A 22 -16.42 -1.04 -9.30
CA ILE A 22 -16.66 -0.47 -10.64
C ILE A 22 -17.88 -1.13 -11.30
N SER A 23 -18.04 -2.44 -11.17
CA SER A 23 -19.20 -3.17 -11.74
C SER A 23 -20.55 -2.74 -11.18
N ARG A 24 -20.54 -2.08 -10.00
CA ARG A 24 -21.77 -1.60 -9.30
C ARG A 24 -22.00 -0.09 -9.48
N LEU A 25 -21.04 0.63 -10.05
CA LEU A 25 -21.12 2.08 -10.25
C LEU A 25 -21.54 2.41 -11.68
N PRO A 26 -22.78 2.84 -11.91
CA PRO A 26 -23.28 3.17 -13.26
C PRO A 26 -22.41 4.25 -13.93
N GLY A 27 -22.00 4.00 -15.17
CA GLY A 27 -21.22 4.96 -15.96
C GLY A 27 -19.73 4.96 -15.71
N LEU A 28 -19.21 4.16 -14.75
CA LEU A 28 -17.78 3.97 -14.55
C LEU A 28 -17.26 2.86 -15.46
N ARG A 29 -16.18 3.12 -16.19
CA ARG A 29 -15.58 2.18 -17.16
C ARG A 29 -14.13 1.89 -16.79
N VAL A 30 -13.63 0.77 -17.29
CA VAL A 30 -12.22 0.38 -17.18
C VAL A 30 -11.48 0.75 -18.47
N ALA A 31 -10.44 1.59 -18.37
CA ALA A 31 -9.57 1.97 -19.49
C ALA A 31 -8.48 0.93 -19.71
N ALA A 32 -7.78 0.55 -18.64
CA ALA A 32 -6.70 -0.42 -18.72
C ALA A 32 -6.70 -1.34 -17.50
N LEU A 33 -6.25 -2.56 -17.72
CA LEU A 33 -5.97 -3.56 -16.68
C LEU A 33 -4.53 -4.02 -16.79
N THR A 34 -3.84 -4.17 -15.66
CA THR A 34 -2.52 -4.79 -15.66
C THR A 34 -2.45 -5.95 -14.68
N ALA A 35 -1.65 -6.96 -14.98
CA ALA A 35 -1.45 -8.12 -14.12
C ALA A 35 0.00 -8.65 -14.22
N GLY A 36 0.41 -9.44 -13.22
CA GLY A 36 1.65 -10.21 -13.26
C GLY A 36 1.57 -11.33 -14.31
N THR A 37 1.44 -12.57 -13.82
CA THR A 37 1.41 -13.79 -14.66
C THR A 37 0.05 -14.51 -14.63
N SER A 38 -0.96 -13.95 -13.99
CA SER A 38 -2.30 -14.58 -13.86
C SER A 38 -3.13 -14.39 -15.14
N VAL A 39 -2.74 -15.06 -16.22
CA VAL A 39 -3.34 -14.92 -17.57
C VAL A 39 -4.82 -15.27 -17.58
N GLU A 40 -5.22 -16.39 -16.95
CA GLU A 40 -6.60 -16.86 -16.93
C GLU A 40 -7.54 -15.80 -16.32
N ARG A 41 -7.19 -15.32 -15.12
CA ARG A 41 -7.98 -14.27 -14.44
C ARG A 41 -8.00 -12.97 -15.22
N MET A 42 -6.90 -12.61 -15.86
CA MET A 42 -6.83 -11.42 -16.71
C MET A 42 -7.76 -11.55 -17.92
N ALA A 43 -7.83 -12.71 -18.56
CA ALA A 43 -8.75 -12.97 -19.66
C ALA A 43 -10.23 -12.85 -19.22
N GLU A 44 -10.58 -13.39 -18.05
CA GLU A 44 -11.92 -13.22 -17.45
C GLU A 44 -12.25 -11.72 -17.24
N GLN A 45 -11.32 -10.96 -16.67
CA GLN A 45 -11.49 -9.52 -16.46
C GLN A 45 -11.61 -8.75 -17.78
N CYS A 46 -10.83 -9.10 -18.80
CA CYS A 46 -10.94 -8.53 -20.13
C CYS A 46 -12.33 -8.78 -20.76
N ARG A 47 -12.85 -9.97 -20.62
CA ARG A 47 -14.21 -10.30 -21.13
C ARG A 47 -15.31 -9.54 -20.38
N ALA A 48 -15.17 -9.39 -19.06
CA ALA A 48 -16.18 -8.72 -18.23
C ALA A 48 -16.17 -7.19 -18.40
N PHE A 49 -14.99 -6.57 -18.46
CA PHE A 49 -14.85 -5.11 -18.37
C PHE A 49 -14.47 -4.43 -19.69
N ARG A 50 -14.05 -5.19 -20.70
CA ARG A 50 -13.71 -4.70 -22.05
C ARG A 50 -12.79 -3.47 -22.04
N PRO A 51 -11.60 -3.51 -21.38
CA PRO A 51 -10.67 -2.40 -21.37
C PRO A 51 -10.12 -2.13 -22.79
N ALA A 52 -9.61 -0.93 -23.03
CA ALA A 52 -8.90 -0.62 -24.28
C ALA A 52 -7.49 -1.25 -24.31
N LEU A 53 -6.88 -1.44 -23.12
CA LEU A 53 -5.53 -1.95 -22.96
C LEU A 53 -5.47 -3.00 -21.84
N ALA A 54 -4.81 -4.12 -22.11
CA ALA A 54 -4.45 -5.14 -21.14
C ALA A 54 -2.92 -5.32 -21.11
N VAL A 55 -2.31 -5.36 -19.93
CA VAL A 55 -0.86 -5.45 -19.79
C VAL A 55 -0.47 -6.60 -18.88
N MET A 56 0.47 -7.44 -19.35
CA MET A 56 1.05 -8.52 -18.56
C MET A 56 2.49 -8.18 -18.16
N ALA A 57 3.00 -8.81 -17.11
CA ALA A 57 4.36 -8.55 -16.65
C ALA A 57 5.43 -9.05 -17.65
N THR A 58 5.15 -10.14 -18.39
CA THR A 58 6.08 -10.75 -19.34
C THR A 58 5.47 -10.88 -20.72
N GLU A 59 6.34 -10.97 -21.74
CA GLU A 59 5.94 -11.15 -23.14
C GLU A 59 5.20 -12.48 -23.35
N GLU A 60 5.64 -13.55 -22.69
CA GLU A 60 5.03 -14.88 -22.77
C GLU A 60 3.57 -14.84 -22.27
N ALA A 61 3.37 -14.23 -21.10
CA ALA A 61 2.03 -14.08 -20.54
C ALA A 61 1.13 -13.18 -21.43
N ALA A 62 1.70 -12.17 -22.06
CA ALA A 62 0.96 -11.31 -22.98
C ALA A 62 0.54 -12.05 -24.26
N LYS A 63 1.42 -12.86 -24.85
CA LYS A 63 1.10 -13.71 -26.01
C LYS A 63 0.01 -14.73 -25.68
N GLU A 64 0.09 -15.37 -24.50
CA GLU A 64 -0.96 -16.28 -24.04
C GLU A 64 -2.29 -15.55 -23.84
N LEU A 65 -2.28 -14.38 -23.22
CA LEU A 65 -3.47 -13.55 -23.06
C LEU A 65 -4.08 -13.16 -24.40
N GLN A 66 -3.25 -12.71 -25.37
CA GLN A 66 -3.70 -12.31 -26.71
C GLN A 66 -4.46 -13.46 -27.40
N THR A 67 -3.95 -14.70 -27.30
CA THR A 67 -4.62 -15.88 -27.84
C THR A 67 -5.97 -16.13 -27.15
N ARG A 68 -6.05 -15.95 -25.83
CA ARG A 68 -7.28 -16.21 -25.06
C ARG A 68 -8.38 -15.18 -25.32
N ILE A 69 -8.03 -13.98 -25.76
CA ILE A 69 -8.97 -12.88 -26.01
C ILE A 69 -8.93 -12.37 -27.46
N GLU A 70 -8.51 -13.20 -28.41
CA GLU A 70 -8.39 -12.84 -29.84
C GLU A 70 -9.70 -12.34 -30.46
N ASP A 71 -10.83 -12.76 -29.90
CA ASP A 71 -12.18 -12.33 -30.26
C ASP A 71 -12.55 -10.92 -29.76
N LEU A 72 -11.69 -10.30 -28.94
CA LEU A 72 -11.94 -8.99 -28.32
C LEU A 72 -11.03 -7.89 -28.94
N PRO A 73 -11.55 -6.67 -29.17
CA PRO A 73 -10.78 -5.57 -29.70
C PRO A 73 -9.94 -4.89 -28.59
N ILE A 74 -9.14 -5.66 -27.86
CA ILE A 74 -8.33 -5.22 -26.74
C ILE A 74 -6.87 -5.27 -27.16
N ARG A 75 -6.14 -4.14 -27.02
CA ARG A 75 -4.69 -4.14 -27.21
C ARG A 75 -4.03 -4.85 -26.03
N VAL A 76 -3.04 -5.69 -26.32
CA VAL A 76 -2.23 -6.35 -25.30
C VAL A 76 -0.79 -5.83 -25.38
N ASN A 77 -0.23 -5.47 -24.22
CA ASN A 77 1.15 -5.03 -24.07
C ASN A 77 1.79 -5.74 -22.85
N TRP A 78 3.10 -5.56 -22.62
CA TRP A 78 3.80 -6.19 -21.50
C TRP A 78 4.91 -5.32 -20.93
N GLY A 79 5.43 -5.74 -19.78
CA GLY A 79 6.59 -5.16 -19.14
C GLY A 79 6.41 -3.74 -18.63
N GLN A 80 7.52 -3.07 -18.41
CA GLN A 80 7.54 -1.72 -17.83
C GLN A 80 6.90 -0.68 -18.77
N GLU A 81 7.14 -0.78 -20.08
CA GLU A 81 6.56 0.16 -21.05
C GLU A 81 5.04 0.06 -21.09
N GLY A 82 4.51 -1.17 -21.12
CA GLY A 82 3.06 -1.39 -21.05
C GLY A 82 2.44 -0.87 -19.76
N LEU A 83 3.14 -1.04 -18.64
CA LEU A 83 2.67 -0.54 -17.33
C LEU A 83 2.64 1.00 -17.29
N LEU A 84 3.63 1.67 -17.88
CA LEU A 84 3.65 3.13 -18.02
C LEU A 84 2.54 3.62 -18.96
N GLU A 85 2.32 2.93 -20.08
CA GLU A 85 1.21 3.23 -21.01
C GLU A 85 -0.14 3.13 -20.29
N ALA A 86 -0.39 2.05 -19.56
CA ALA A 86 -1.64 1.86 -18.80
C ALA A 86 -1.87 2.94 -17.73
N ALA A 87 -0.79 3.41 -17.09
CA ALA A 87 -0.83 4.45 -16.08
C ALA A 87 -1.11 5.86 -16.64
N SER A 88 -0.69 6.13 -17.87
CA SER A 88 -0.80 7.45 -18.52
C SER A 88 -1.86 7.51 -19.62
N LEU A 89 -2.68 6.46 -19.77
CA LEU A 89 -3.67 6.34 -20.84
C LEU A 89 -4.58 7.57 -20.89
N PRO A 90 -4.73 8.27 -22.04
CA PRO A 90 -5.50 9.52 -22.12
C PRO A 90 -6.96 9.40 -21.65
N GLU A 91 -7.59 8.27 -21.92
CA GLU A 91 -8.98 8.00 -21.60
C GLU A 91 -9.25 7.78 -20.10
N ALA A 92 -8.20 7.48 -19.32
CA ALA A 92 -8.33 7.28 -17.89
C ALA A 92 -8.37 8.62 -17.13
N ASP A 93 -9.35 8.80 -16.27
CA ASP A 93 -9.43 9.94 -15.34
C ASP A 93 -8.70 9.61 -14.02
N CYS A 94 -8.67 8.32 -13.66
CA CYS A 94 -8.12 7.83 -12.40
C CYS A 94 -7.28 6.58 -12.63
N VAL A 95 -6.22 6.44 -11.82
CA VAL A 95 -5.37 5.25 -11.79
C VAL A 95 -5.38 4.67 -10.37
N ILE A 96 -5.85 3.43 -10.22
CA ILE A 96 -5.70 2.67 -8.96
C ILE A 96 -4.35 1.95 -9.01
N THR A 97 -3.44 2.33 -8.12
CA THR A 97 -2.08 1.74 -8.04
C THR A 97 -2.07 0.56 -7.06
N ALA A 98 -2.50 -0.62 -7.52
CA ALA A 98 -2.62 -1.83 -6.70
C ALA A 98 -1.51 -2.87 -6.93
N VAL A 99 -0.41 -2.46 -7.55
CA VAL A 99 0.82 -3.26 -7.62
C VAL A 99 1.58 -3.20 -6.29
N VAL A 100 2.37 -4.21 -5.98
CA VAL A 100 3.13 -4.30 -4.73
C VAL A 100 4.58 -3.89 -4.97
N GLY A 101 5.17 -3.17 -4.00
CA GLY A 101 6.60 -2.83 -4.00
C GLY A 101 7.00 -1.73 -4.98
N MET A 102 8.30 -1.61 -5.23
CA MET A 102 8.90 -0.53 -6.03
C MET A 102 8.46 -0.48 -7.48
N VAL A 103 7.89 -1.56 -8.02
CA VAL A 103 7.34 -1.62 -9.40
C VAL A 103 6.27 -0.54 -9.63
N GLY A 104 5.55 -0.14 -8.59
CA GLY A 104 4.51 0.89 -8.65
C GLY A 104 5.01 2.33 -8.77
N LEU A 105 6.27 2.63 -8.45
CA LEU A 105 6.77 4.00 -8.36
C LEU A 105 6.77 4.73 -9.70
N LYS A 106 7.42 4.17 -10.72
CA LYS A 106 7.49 4.78 -12.07
C LYS A 106 6.11 4.99 -12.71
N PRO A 107 5.20 3.98 -12.71
CA PRO A 107 3.86 4.19 -13.26
C PRO A 107 3.02 5.17 -12.45
N THR A 108 3.18 5.25 -11.13
CA THR A 108 2.51 6.30 -10.33
C THR A 108 2.99 7.70 -10.73
N LEU A 109 4.29 7.91 -10.90
CA LEU A 109 4.84 9.17 -11.40
C LEU A 109 4.35 9.50 -12.82
N ALA A 110 4.24 8.50 -13.71
CA ALA A 110 3.69 8.69 -15.05
C ALA A 110 2.22 9.13 -15.03
N ALA A 111 1.41 8.50 -14.17
CA ALA A 111 0.01 8.87 -13.97
C ALA A 111 -0.14 10.29 -13.40
N ILE A 112 0.69 10.67 -12.42
CA ILE A 112 0.73 12.01 -11.84
C ILE A 112 1.07 13.05 -12.92
N ARG A 113 2.12 12.82 -13.71
CA ARG A 113 2.54 13.71 -14.81
C ARG A 113 1.50 13.84 -15.91
N ALA A 114 0.65 12.84 -16.07
CA ALA A 114 -0.51 12.88 -16.97
C ALA A 114 -1.75 13.54 -16.33
N GLY A 115 -1.63 14.13 -15.12
CA GLY A 115 -2.72 14.84 -14.42
C GLY A 115 -3.86 13.93 -13.96
N LYS A 116 -3.60 12.63 -13.77
CA LYS A 116 -4.63 11.67 -13.33
C LYS A 116 -4.87 11.75 -11.82
N ARG A 117 -6.11 11.48 -11.37
CA ARG A 117 -6.34 11.15 -9.98
C ARG A 117 -5.66 9.82 -9.65
N ILE A 118 -5.00 9.74 -8.51
CA ILE A 118 -4.34 8.52 -8.05
C ILE A 118 -5.13 7.94 -6.86
N GLY A 119 -5.72 6.77 -7.05
CA GLY A 119 -6.20 5.94 -5.95
C GLY A 119 -5.02 5.12 -5.44
N LEU A 120 -4.32 5.66 -4.43
CA LEU A 120 -3.04 5.12 -3.98
C LEU A 120 -3.23 3.94 -3.02
N ALA A 121 -2.96 2.72 -3.50
CA ALA A 121 -2.91 1.51 -2.68
C ALA A 121 -1.48 0.96 -2.51
N ASN A 122 -0.53 1.41 -3.32
CA ASN A 122 0.89 1.06 -3.22
C ASN A 122 1.60 2.03 -2.27
N LYS A 123 1.66 1.68 -1.00
CA LYS A 123 2.28 2.53 0.04
C LYS A 123 3.79 2.70 -0.15
N GLU A 124 4.45 1.70 -0.73
CA GLU A 124 5.88 1.70 -0.98
C GLU A 124 6.29 2.90 -1.85
N THR A 125 5.42 3.37 -2.72
CA THR A 125 5.61 4.60 -3.52
C THR A 125 5.91 5.83 -2.65
N LEU A 126 5.13 6.05 -1.58
CA LEU A 126 5.35 7.18 -0.65
C LEU A 126 6.44 6.88 0.38
N VAL A 127 6.61 5.63 0.77
CA VAL A 127 7.70 5.22 1.67
C VAL A 127 9.06 5.52 1.05
N CYS A 128 9.26 5.13 -0.20
CA CYS A 128 10.57 5.20 -0.85
C CYS A 128 10.85 6.55 -1.51
N ALA A 129 9.82 7.18 -2.10
CA ALA A 129 9.98 8.39 -2.91
C ALA A 129 8.94 9.47 -2.58
N GLY A 130 8.42 9.51 -1.34
CA GLY A 130 7.27 10.34 -0.99
C GLY A 130 7.49 11.84 -1.25
N GLU A 131 8.68 12.38 -1.00
CA GLU A 131 9.00 13.78 -1.28
C GLU A 131 8.89 14.09 -2.78
N LEU A 132 9.50 13.24 -3.61
CA LEU A 132 9.44 13.37 -5.07
C LEU A 132 7.99 13.22 -5.57
N VAL A 133 7.27 12.21 -5.11
CA VAL A 133 5.90 11.92 -5.54
C VAL A 133 4.95 13.07 -5.17
N MET A 134 5.04 13.58 -3.95
CA MET A 134 4.19 14.68 -3.48
C MET A 134 4.53 16.02 -4.17
N ALA A 135 5.80 16.27 -4.49
CA ALA A 135 6.22 17.43 -5.27
C ALA A 135 5.71 17.37 -6.73
N GLU A 136 5.81 16.19 -7.37
CA GLU A 136 5.26 15.98 -8.71
C GLU A 136 3.73 16.10 -8.72
N ALA A 137 3.04 15.55 -7.72
CA ALA A 137 1.59 15.65 -7.60
C ALA A 137 1.13 17.12 -7.49
N GLU A 138 1.82 17.94 -6.69
CA GLU A 138 1.54 19.37 -6.59
C GLU A 138 1.80 20.09 -7.91
N LYS A 139 2.94 19.84 -8.56
CA LYS A 139 3.35 20.44 -9.83
C LYS A 139 2.35 20.15 -10.97
N TYR A 140 1.83 18.93 -11.04
CA TYR A 140 0.91 18.52 -12.09
C TYR A 140 -0.57 18.55 -11.67
N HIS A 141 -0.85 19.10 -10.48
CA HIS A 141 -2.22 19.18 -9.91
C HIS A 141 -2.92 17.83 -9.86
N ALA A 142 -2.17 16.74 -9.67
CA ALA A 142 -2.72 15.41 -9.55
C ALA A 142 -3.24 15.18 -8.12
N GLU A 143 -4.48 14.74 -8.00
CA GLU A 143 -5.10 14.44 -6.71
C GLU A 143 -4.72 13.03 -6.28
N ILE A 144 -4.13 12.89 -5.08
CA ILE A 144 -3.84 11.58 -4.47
C ILE A 144 -4.90 11.30 -3.41
N VAL A 145 -5.70 10.24 -3.62
CA VAL A 145 -6.70 9.75 -2.66
C VAL A 145 -6.24 8.38 -2.14
N PRO A 146 -5.98 8.25 -0.83
CA PRO A 146 -5.46 7.01 -0.27
C PRO A 146 -6.51 5.89 -0.29
N VAL A 147 -6.06 4.69 -0.67
CA VAL A 147 -6.83 3.45 -0.63
C VAL A 147 -6.46 2.61 0.60
N ASP A 148 -5.23 2.74 1.12
CA ASP A 148 -4.89 2.13 2.40
C ASP A 148 -5.90 2.56 3.48
N SER A 149 -6.41 1.60 4.28
CA SER A 149 -7.56 1.84 5.16
C SER A 149 -7.29 2.89 6.23
N GLU A 150 -6.11 2.88 6.81
CA GLU A 150 -5.70 3.83 7.85
C GLU A 150 -5.53 5.24 7.28
N HIS A 151 -4.92 5.35 6.10
CA HIS A 151 -4.74 6.63 5.44
C HIS A 151 -6.05 7.18 4.91
N SER A 152 -6.91 6.33 4.32
CA SER A 152 -8.27 6.74 3.95
C SER A 152 -9.05 7.24 5.15
N ALA A 153 -8.89 6.62 6.33
CA ALA A 153 -9.52 7.07 7.57
C ALA A 153 -9.05 8.47 7.99
N ILE A 154 -7.74 8.71 8.00
CA ILE A 154 -7.17 10.04 8.27
C ILE A 154 -7.65 11.05 7.24
N PHE A 155 -7.60 10.72 5.95
CA PHE A 155 -8.12 11.58 4.87
C PHE A 155 -9.56 12.01 5.15
N GLN A 156 -10.42 11.09 5.57
CA GLN A 156 -11.81 11.37 5.90
C GLN A 156 -11.97 12.24 7.15
N CYS A 157 -11.16 12.02 8.20
CA CYS A 157 -11.15 12.85 9.39
C CYS A 157 -10.69 14.29 9.10
N LEU A 158 -9.86 14.49 8.08
CA LEU A 158 -9.32 15.78 7.70
C LEU A 158 -10.20 16.57 6.70
N MET A 159 -11.31 16.01 6.23
CA MET A 159 -12.19 16.71 5.25
C MET A 159 -12.75 18.06 5.75
N GLY A 160 -12.80 18.28 7.07
CA GLY A 160 -13.21 19.54 7.68
C GLY A 160 -12.05 20.40 8.21
N CYS A 161 -10.81 19.96 8.04
CA CYS A 161 -9.63 20.68 8.50
C CYS A 161 -9.26 21.78 7.49
N HIS A 162 -9.14 23.02 7.97
CA HIS A 162 -8.85 24.17 7.11
C HIS A 162 -7.36 24.52 7.08
N ASP A 163 -6.64 24.27 8.16
CA ASP A 163 -5.18 24.50 8.26
C ASP A 163 -4.51 23.29 8.93
N LYS A 164 -3.38 22.85 8.39
CA LYS A 164 -2.59 21.76 8.99
C LYS A 164 -2.12 22.05 10.42
N LYS A 165 -2.04 23.31 10.81
CA LYS A 165 -1.74 23.73 12.19
C LYS A 165 -2.82 23.30 13.19
N GLU A 166 -4.03 22.98 12.72
CA GLU A 166 -5.10 22.42 13.56
C GLU A 166 -4.80 20.97 13.98
N ILE A 167 -3.94 20.27 13.23
CA ILE A 167 -3.56 18.88 13.51
C ILE A 167 -2.55 18.86 14.66
N LYS A 168 -2.91 18.26 15.79
CA LYS A 168 -1.99 17.99 16.88
C LYS A 168 -1.22 16.69 16.63
N ARG A 169 -1.92 15.62 16.22
CA ARG A 169 -1.31 14.35 15.80
C ARG A 169 -2.26 13.48 15.01
N LEU A 170 -1.68 12.62 14.19
CA LEU A 170 -2.33 11.50 13.52
C LEU A 170 -2.15 10.26 14.39
N ILE A 171 -3.19 9.44 14.55
CA ILE A 171 -3.16 8.22 15.36
C ILE A 171 -3.54 7.05 14.46
N LEU A 172 -2.52 6.31 14.01
CA LEU A 172 -2.68 5.10 13.22
C LEU A 172 -3.07 3.93 14.11
N THR A 173 -4.13 3.23 13.76
CA THR A 173 -4.50 1.99 14.44
C THR A 173 -3.89 0.78 13.73
N CYS A 174 -3.67 -0.31 14.45
CA CYS A 174 -3.33 -1.61 13.86
C CYS A 174 -3.87 -2.77 14.71
N SER A 175 -4.05 -3.93 14.10
CA SER A 175 -4.49 -5.14 14.83
C SER A 175 -3.43 -5.71 15.77
N GLY A 176 -2.15 -5.32 15.61
CA GLY A 176 -1.00 -5.91 16.28
C GLY A 176 -0.57 -7.25 15.69
N GLY A 177 -1.17 -7.68 14.60
CA GLY A 177 -0.81 -8.92 13.91
C GLY A 177 -1.21 -10.21 14.65
N PRO A 178 -0.81 -11.38 14.10
CA PRO A 178 -1.13 -12.68 14.70
C PRO A 178 -0.40 -12.96 16.01
N PHE A 179 0.73 -12.32 16.24
CA PHE A 179 1.62 -12.59 17.37
C PHE A 179 1.48 -11.60 18.53
N PHE A 180 0.43 -10.77 18.52
CA PHE A 180 0.17 -9.81 19.58
C PHE A 180 0.18 -10.48 20.98
N GLY A 181 1.01 -9.93 21.88
CA GLY A 181 1.15 -10.41 23.27
C GLY A 181 2.13 -11.60 23.44
N MET A 182 2.75 -12.08 22.38
CA MET A 182 3.79 -13.11 22.48
C MET A 182 5.13 -12.53 22.93
N THR A 183 5.87 -13.32 23.75
CA THR A 183 7.23 -12.96 24.15
C THR A 183 8.26 -13.28 23.06
N ARG A 184 9.46 -12.74 23.21
CA ARG A 184 10.58 -12.98 22.28
C ARG A 184 10.91 -14.47 22.15
N GLU A 185 10.87 -15.20 23.26
CA GLU A 185 11.16 -16.64 23.28
C GLU A 185 10.12 -17.41 22.45
N GLN A 186 8.85 -17.06 22.58
CA GLN A 186 7.76 -17.67 21.81
C GLN A 186 7.90 -17.39 20.31
N LEU A 187 8.37 -16.20 19.95
CA LEU A 187 8.53 -15.77 18.56
C LEU A 187 9.68 -16.45 17.83
N HIS A 188 10.66 -17.04 18.54
CA HIS A 188 11.75 -17.80 17.91
C HIS A 188 11.29 -19.07 17.18
N SER A 189 10.16 -19.65 17.58
CA SER A 189 9.65 -20.92 17.04
C SER A 189 8.47 -20.76 16.07
N VAL A 190 8.05 -19.52 15.77
CA VAL A 190 6.91 -19.30 14.88
C VAL A 190 7.25 -19.62 13.42
N THR A 191 6.30 -20.20 12.74
CA THR A 191 6.41 -20.57 11.33
C THR A 191 5.71 -19.54 10.42
N LYS A 192 5.99 -19.61 9.10
CA LYS A 192 5.24 -18.83 8.14
C LYS A 192 3.73 -19.12 8.18
N ALA A 193 3.36 -20.38 8.46
CA ALA A 193 1.97 -20.78 8.58
C ALA A 193 1.25 -20.08 9.75
N ASP A 194 1.97 -19.81 10.85
CA ASP A 194 1.46 -19.04 11.97
C ASP A 194 1.39 -17.54 11.65
N ALA A 195 2.44 -17.01 11.02
CA ALA A 195 2.52 -15.61 10.63
C ALA A 195 1.45 -15.20 9.59
N LEU A 196 1.00 -16.13 8.75
CA LEU A 196 -0.04 -15.89 7.75
C LEU A 196 -1.48 -15.90 8.31
N LYS A 197 -1.67 -16.18 9.61
CA LYS A 197 -2.99 -16.17 10.28
C LYS A 197 -3.35 -14.78 10.79
N HIS A 198 -3.64 -13.84 9.87
CA HIS A 198 -4.06 -12.50 10.30
C HIS A 198 -5.45 -12.55 10.97
N PRO A 199 -5.68 -11.86 12.13
CA PRO A 199 -6.92 -11.99 12.90
C PRO A 199 -8.17 -11.44 12.19
N ASN A 200 -8.06 -10.36 11.43
CA ASN A 200 -9.22 -9.63 10.91
C ASN A 200 -9.27 -9.53 9.38
N TRP A 201 -8.13 -9.56 8.71
CA TRP A 201 -8.03 -9.27 7.27
C TRP A 201 -7.54 -10.49 6.47
N LYS A 202 -8.12 -10.68 5.28
CA LYS A 202 -7.62 -11.63 4.27
C LYS A 202 -6.80 -10.86 3.24
N MET A 203 -5.49 -10.89 3.37
CA MET A 203 -4.56 -10.10 2.58
C MET A 203 -3.55 -10.97 1.82
N GLY A 204 -2.72 -10.33 1.00
CA GLY A 204 -1.56 -10.98 0.38
C GLY A 204 -0.52 -11.43 1.41
N ALA A 205 0.32 -12.41 1.04
CA ALA A 205 1.28 -12.99 1.96
C ALA A 205 2.28 -11.94 2.49
N LYS A 206 2.86 -11.10 1.61
CA LYS A 206 3.85 -10.08 2.01
C LYS A 206 3.31 -9.15 3.10
N ILE A 207 2.17 -8.50 2.86
CA ILE A 207 1.58 -7.56 3.84
C ILE A 207 1.16 -8.27 5.13
N THR A 208 0.78 -9.55 5.08
CA THR A 208 0.45 -10.32 6.29
C THR A 208 1.67 -10.54 7.17
N ILE A 209 2.84 -10.84 6.58
CA ILE A 209 4.11 -10.92 7.32
C ILE A 209 4.52 -9.54 7.85
N ASP A 210 4.36 -8.48 7.06
CA ASP A 210 4.62 -7.11 7.53
C ASP A 210 3.74 -6.73 8.73
N CYS A 211 2.48 -7.18 8.77
CA CYS A 211 1.63 -7.01 9.94
C CYS A 211 2.13 -7.82 11.15
N ALA A 212 2.63 -9.04 10.92
CA ALA A 212 3.17 -9.90 11.98
C ALA A 212 4.43 -9.30 12.63
N THR A 213 5.27 -8.59 11.86
CA THR A 213 6.49 -7.92 12.34
C THR A 213 6.27 -6.47 12.80
N LEU A 214 5.07 -5.92 12.63
CA LEU A 214 4.74 -4.49 12.72
C LEU A 214 5.47 -3.60 11.68
N MET A 215 6.14 -4.17 10.69
CA MET A 215 6.72 -3.40 9.58
C MET A 215 5.64 -2.69 8.77
N ASN A 216 4.50 -3.35 8.52
CA ASN A 216 3.39 -2.69 7.82
C ASN A 216 3.02 -1.35 8.46
N LYS A 217 2.92 -1.32 9.79
CA LYS A 217 2.61 -0.09 10.51
C LYS A 217 3.77 0.92 10.46
N GLY A 218 5.00 0.44 10.40
CA GLY A 218 6.18 1.28 10.16
C GLY A 218 6.14 1.97 8.78
N LEU A 219 5.81 1.22 7.73
CA LEU A 219 5.63 1.78 6.39
C LEU A 219 4.49 2.81 6.35
N GLU A 220 3.39 2.54 7.03
CA GLU A 220 2.25 3.44 7.12
C GLU A 220 2.55 4.73 7.90
N VAL A 221 3.42 4.69 8.91
CA VAL A 221 3.92 5.91 9.59
C VAL A 221 4.63 6.81 8.59
N ILE A 222 5.51 6.26 7.75
CA ILE A 222 6.23 7.03 6.73
C ILE A 222 5.26 7.57 5.68
N GLU A 223 4.33 6.74 5.21
CA GLU A 223 3.30 7.16 4.25
C GLU A 223 2.47 8.32 4.80
N ALA A 224 2.03 8.26 6.07
CA ALA A 224 1.25 9.32 6.72
C ALA A 224 2.03 10.64 6.78
N MET A 225 3.31 10.59 7.16
CA MET A 225 4.19 11.77 7.17
C MET A 225 4.24 12.45 5.80
N ARG A 226 4.41 11.67 4.74
CA ARG A 226 4.53 12.18 3.36
C ARG A 226 3.20 12.68 2.83
N LEU A 227 2.14 11.90 2.96
CA LEU A 227 0.82 12.21 2.40
C LEU A 227 0.19 13.44 3.08
N TYR A 228 0.27 13.52 4.40
CA TYR A 228 -0.32 14.61 5.17
C TYR A 228 0.67 15.74 5.48
N ARG A 229 1.96 15.56 5.13
CA ARG A 229 3.02 16.55 5.36
C ARG A 229 3.10 16.97 6.84
N VAL A 230 3.10 15.99 7.72
CA VAL A 230 3.30 16.17 9.16
C VAL A 230 4.63 15.58 9.60
N PRO A 231 5.31 16.13 10.64
CA PRO A 231 6.54 15.56 11.16
C PRO A 231 6.30 14.20 11.84
N LEU A 232 7.36 13.39 11.95
CA LEU A 232 7.31 12.05 12.55
C LEU A 232 6.72 12.05 13.97
N GLU A 233 7.02 13.08 14.74
CA GLU A 233 6.59 13.25 16.14
C GLU A 233 5.08 13.45 16.27
N GLN A 234 4.41 13.82 15.18
CA GLN A 234 2.95 13.95 15.12
C GLN A 234 2.26 12.66 14.63
N VAL A 235 2.98 11.56 14.41
CA VAL A 235 2.39 10.29 13.99
C VAL A 235 2.55 9.25 15.08
N ASP A 236 1.45 8.94 15.76
CA ASP A 236 1.36 7.91 16.79
C ASP A 236 0.79 6.61 16.24
N VAL A 237 1.08 5.51 16.95
CA VAL A 237 0.54 4.17 16.63
C VAL A 237 -0.12 3.59 17.87
N VAL A 238 -1.32 3.03 17.72
CA VAL A 238 -2.02 2.29 18.77
C VAL A 238 -2.50 0.93 18.23
N ILE A 239 -2.41 -0.08 19.09
CA ILE A 239 -3.00 -1.40 18.82
C ILE A 239 -4.50 -1.32 19.09
N HIS A 240 -5.30 -1.67 18.09
CA HIS A 240 -6.75 -1.78 18.14
C HIS A 240 -7.19 -3.11 17.54
N ARG A 241 -7.32 -4.13 18.39
CA ARG A 241 -7.54 -5.53 17.96
C ARG A 241 -8.80 -5.74 17.13
N GLN A 242 -9.84 -4.96 17.37
CA GLN A 242 -11.15 -5.10 16.74
C GLN A 242 -11.17 -4.59 15.30
N SER A 243 -10.20 -3.74 14.89
CA SER A 243 -10.10 -3.12 13.56
C SER A 243 -11.42 -2.42 13.12
N VAL A 244 -12.17 -1.87 14.05
CA VAL A 244 -13.40 -1.10 13.81
C VAL A 244 -13.08 0.39 13.61
N VAL A 245 -12.19 0.93 14.44
CA VAL A 245 -11.60 2.26 14.24
C VAL A 245 -10.39 2.09 13.33
N HIS A 246 -10.44 2.69 12.14
CA HIS A 246 -9.38 2.52 11.15
C HIS A 246 -8.23 3.49 11.35
N SER A 247 -8.46 4.71 11.81
CA SER A 247 -7.46 5.67 12.34
C SER A 247 -8.18 6.90 12.89
N MET A 248 -7.42 7.80 13.52
CA MET A 248 -7.94 9.00 14.18
C MET A 248 -7.03 10.20 13.94
N VAL A 249 -7.60 11.39 14.10
CA VAL A 249 -6.87 12.66 14.12
C VAL A 249 -7.21 13.37 15.43
N GLU A 250 -6.21 13.73 16.20
CA GLU A 250 -6.35 14.65 17.35
C GLU A 250 -6.03 16.06 16.89
N PHE A 251 -6.95 16.98 17.16
CA PHE A 251 -6.81 18.40 16.84
C PHE A 251 -6.25 19.18 18.04
N THR A 252 -5.79 20.40 17.79
CA THR A 252 -5.17 21.27 18.79
C THR A 252 -6.11 21.70 19.92
N ASP A 253 -7.42 21.69 19.68
CA ASP A 253 -8.46 21.93 20.69
C ASP A 253 -8.74 20.73 21.61
N GLY A 254 -8.08 19.58 21.35
CA GLY A 254 -8.24 18.33 22.09
C GLY A 254 -9.33 17.41 21.53
N ALA A 255 -10.07 17.82 20.50
CA ALA A 255 -11.02 16.93 19.85
C ALA A 255 -10.30 15.79 19.11
N VAL A 256 -10.88 14.59 19.17
CA VAL A 256 -10.41 13.43 18.41
C VAL A 256 -11.49 12.99 17.43
N MET A 257 -11.18 13.07 16.14
CA MET A 257 -12.03 12.55 15.08
C MET A 257 -11.55 11.15 14.68
N ALA A 258 -12.49 10.19 14.58
CA ALA A 258 -12.21 8.81 14.24
C ALA A 258 -13.09 8.36 13.07
N GLN A 259 -12.49 7.71 12.08
CA GLN A 259 -13.27 7.01 11.08
C GLN A 259 -13.45 5.55 11.51
N MET A 260 -14.69 5.11 11.51
CA MET A 260 -15.10 3.76 11.88
C MET A 260 -15.80 3.07 10.71
N GLY A 261 -15.63 1.76 10.61
CA GLY A 261 -16.28 0.96 9.57
C GLY A 261 -16.04 -0.54 9.75
N THR A 262 -16.77 -1.32 8.99
CA THR A 262 -16.47 -2.74 8.79
C THR A 262 -15.12 -2.88 8.07
N PRO A 263 -14.26 -3.85 8.44
CA PRO A 263 -12.95 -4.04 7.83
C PRO A 263 -13.10 -4.61 6.40
N ASP A 264 -13.34 -3.71 5.44
CA ASP A 264 -13.54 -4.04 4.03
C ASP A 264 -12.91 -2.96 3.14
N MET A 265 -11.93 -3.37 2.30
CA MET A 265 -11.21 -2.45 1.43
C MET A 265 -12.09 -1.80 0.35
N ARG A 266 -13.28 -2.31 0.09
CA ARG A 266 -14.21 -1.70 -0.85
C ARG A 266 -14.68 -0.31 -0.39
N LEU A 267 -14.69 -0.03 0.93
CA LEU A 267 -15.00 1.30 1.46
C LEU A 267 -13.99 2.38 0.99
N PRO A 268 -12.68 2.25 1.27
CA PRO A 268 -11.71 3.24 0.81
C PRO A 268 -11.53 3.24 -0.71
N ILE A 269 -11.66 2.09 -1.38
CA ILE A 269 -11.62 2.01 -2.84
C ILE A 269 -12.77 2.82 -3.45
N GLN A 270 -14.00 2.60 -2.97
CA GLN A 270 -15.15 3.35 -3.45
C GLN A 270 -14.96 4.85 -3.24
N LEU A 271 -14.50 5.26 -2.06
CA LEU A 271 -14.24 6.67 -1.79
C LEU A 271 -13.20 7.25 -2.75
N ALA A 272 -12.10 6.54 -3.04
CA ALA A 272 -11.09 7.00 -3.99
C ALA A 272 -11.65 7.23 -5.40
N LEU A 273 -12.64 6.44 -5.80
CA LEU A 273 -13.30 6.53 -7.10
C LEU A 273 -14.39 7.60 -7.15
N THR A 274 -15.07 7.87 -6.03
CA THR A 274 -16.25 8.74 -6.00
C THR A 274 -16.03 10.10 -5.33
N TYR A 275 -14.92 10.26 -4.61
CA TYR A 275 -14.62 11.53 -3.91
C TYR A 275 -14.77 12.75 -4.83
N PRO A 276 -15.41 13.85 -4.37
CA PRO A 276 -15.82 14.11 -2.97
C PRO A 276 -17.18 13.52 -2.57
N GLU A 277 -17.86 12.79 -3.44
CA GLU A 277 -19.20 12.28 -3.18
C GLU A 277 -19.17 11.00 -2.33
N ARG A 278 -20.19 10.87 -1.47
CA ARG A 278 -20.47 9.64 -0.72
C ARG A 278 -21.74 9.01 -1.28
N ILE A 279 -21.59 7.82 -1.82
CA ILE A 279 -22.69 7.05 -2.42
C ILE A 279 -22.91 5.74 -1.66
N PRO A 280 -24.07 5.08 -1.78
CA PRO A 280 -24.33 3.80 -1.15
C PRO A 280 -23.24 2.76 -1.50
N SER A 281 -22.77 2.04 -0.50
CA SER A 281 -21.73 1.02 -0.63
C SER A 281 -22.33 -0.40 -0.57
N PRO A 282 -21.75 -1.39 -1.27
CA PRO A 282 -22.14 -2.79 -1.12
C PRO A 282 -21.61 -3.45 0.17
N VAL A 283 -20.85 -2.71 0.97
CA VAL A 283 -20.27 -3.21 2.21
C VAL A 283 -21.32 -3.22 3.32
N GLU A 284 -21.32 -4.29 4.12
CA GLU A 284 -22.20 -4.40 5.29
C GLU A 284 -21.95 -3.23 6.26
N PRO A 285 -22.97 -2.44 6.62
CA PRO A 285 -22.82 -1.33 7.53
C PRO A 285 -22.33 -1.77 8.92
N LEU A 286 -21.47 -0.97 9.54
CA LEU A 286 -21.07 -1.18 10.93
C LEU A 286 -22.27 -1.05 11.85
N ASN A 287 -22.53 -2.08 12.65
CA ASN A 287 -23.53 -2.04 13.70
C ASN A 287 -22.88 -1.81 15.07
N LEU A 288 -23.00 -0.61 15.60
CA LEU A 288 -22.41 -0.23 16.88
C LEU A 288 -22.98 -1.01 18.09
N LEU A 289 -24.20 -1.55 17.97
CA LEU A 289 -24.79 -2.34 19.04
C LEU A 289 -24.17 -3.73 19.19
N THR A 290 -23.51 -4.22 18.14
CA THR A 290 -22.90 -5.56 18.10
C THR A 290 -21.37 -5.54 18.01
N CYS A 291 -20.74 -4.38 17.81
CA CYS A 291 -19.29 -4.29 17.67
C CYS A 291 -18.52 -4.55 18.99
N GLY A 292 -19.19 -4.56 20.14
CA GLY A 292 -18.59 -4.82 21.45
C GLY A 292 -17.75 -3.66 21.96
N SER A 293 -16.78 -3.98 22.85
CA SER A 293 -15.87 -2.99 23.43
C SER A 293 -14.72 -2.69 22.47
N LEU A 294 -14.37 -1.43 22.35
CA LEU A 294 -13.21 -0.96 21.59
C LEU A 294 -12.04 -0.77 22.56
N THR A 295 -10.91 -1.40 22.28
CA THR A 295 -9.72 -1.38 23.13
C THR A 295 -8.53 -0.79 22.39
N PHE A 296 -7.69 -0.03 23.10
CA PHE A 296 -6.49 0.60 22.56
C PHE A 296 -5.31 0.32 23.50
N GLN A 297 -4.18 -0.07 22.93
CA GLN A 297 -2.95 -0.40 23.65
C GLN A 297 -1.72 0.16 22.93
N LYS A 298 -0.60 0.27 23.64
CA LYS A 298 0.67 0.66 23.05
C LYS A 298 1.25 -0.50 22.22
N PRO A 299 1.89 -0.22 21.08
CA PRO A 299 2.66 -1.23 20.36
C PRO A 299 3.90 -1.66 21.17
N ASP A 300 4.20 -2.94 21.12
CA ASP A 300 5.41 -3.52 21.71
C ASP A 300 6.57 -3.42 20.68
N MET A 301 7.34 -2.33 20.77
CA MET A 301 8.48 -2.11 19.88
C MET A 301 9.77 -2.82 20.34
N GLU A 302 9.75 -3.54 21.46
CA GLU A 302 10.89 -4.34 21.92
C GLU A 302 10.84 -5.74 21.30
N ASN A 303 9.68 -6.40 21.40
CA ASN A 303 9.48 -7.71 20.78
C ASN A 303 9.22 -7.61 19.26
N PHE A 304 8.71 -6.47 18.75
CA PHE A 304 8.46 -6.21 17.33
C PHE A 304 9.23 -4.97 16.85
N PRO A 305 10.57 -5.07 16.70
CA PRO A 305 11.44 -3.92 16.50
C PRO A 305 11.34 -3.27 15.11
N CYS A 306 10.66 -3.90 14.14
CA CYS A 306 10.52 -3.36 12.78
C CYS A 306 9.78 -2.00 12.75
N LEU A 307 8.81 -1.77 13.65
CA LEU A 307 8.15 -0.46 13.77
C LEU A 307 9.15 0.62 14.22
N ARG A 308 10.03 0.32 15.16
CA ARG A 308 11.08 1.26 15.60
C ARG A 308 12.06 1.53 14.46
N LEU A 309 12.54 0.47 13.78
CA LEU A 309 13.45 0.60 12.64
C LEU A 309 12.86 1.52 11.55
N ALA A 310 11.58 1.34 11.21
CA ALA A 310 10.92 2.18 10.22
C ALA A 310 10.86 3.66 10.67
N ARG A 311 10.59 3.94 11.96
CA ARG A 311 10.62 5.29 12.50
C ARG A 311 12.03 5.90 12.47
N ASP A 312 13.05 5.09 12.71
CA ASP A 312 14.46 5.54 12.65
C ASP A 312 14.87 5.85 11.21
N CYS A 313 14.49 5.02 10.23
CA CYS A 313 14.66 5.32 8.80
C CYS A 313 13.89 6.57 8.37
N ALA A 314 12.66 6.76 8.87
CA ALA A 314 11.87 7.97 8.61
C ALA A 314 12.56 9.26 9.11
N ARG A 315 13.21 9.18 10.27
CA ARG A 315 13.97 10.30 10.86
C ARG A 315 15.24 10.61 10.09
N LEU A 316 15.92 9.57 9.59
CA LEU A 316 17.09 9.74 8.74
C LEU A 316 16.72 10.33 7.38
N GLY A 317 15.61 9.89 6.80
CA GLY A 317 15.20 10.31 5.45
C GLY A 317 16.08 9.72 4.34
N GLY A 318 16.19 10.44 3.23
CA GLY A 318 17.06 10.10 2.12
C GLY A 318 16.90 8.66 1.63
N THR A 319 18.02 7.97 1.38
CA THR A 319 18.04 6.57 0.93
C THR A 319 17.72 5.54 2.01
N ALA A 320 17.55 5.93 3.29
CA ALA A 320 17.25 4.98 4.36
C ALA A 320 15.90 4.28 4.19
N CYS A 321 14.86 5.00 3.75
CA CYS A 321 13.54 4.43 3.54
C CYS A 321 13.48 3.45 2.34
N PRO A 322 13.99 3.76 1.14
CA PRO A 322 14.04 2.80 0.05
C PRO A 322 14.93 1.58 0.36
N ALA A 323 16.06 1.77 1.07
CA ALA A 323 16.90 0.66 1.52
C ALA A 323 16.14 -0.28 2.48
N MET A 324 15.45 0.27 3.47
CA MET A 324 14.61 -0.50 4.39
C MET A 324 13.51 -1.26 3.64
N ASN A 325 12.84 -0.61 2.70
CA ASN A 325 11.77 -1.26 1.94
C ASN A 325 12.31 -2.42 1.09
N GLY A 326 13.38 -2.20 0.30
CA GLY A 326 13.99 -3.23 -0.53
C GLY A 326 14.48 -4.43 0.29
N ALA A 327 15.18 -4.15 1.40
CA ALA A 327 15.63 -5.19 2.33
C ALA A 327 14.45 -5.96 2.95
N ASN A 328 13.37 -5.27 3.34
CA ASN A 328 12.19 -5.92 3.92
C ASN A 328 11.47 -6.81 2.92
N GLU A 329 11.27 -6.35 1.69
CA GLU A 329 10.63 -7.17 0.65
C GLU A 329 11.41 -8.46 0.41
N GLU A 330 12.75 -8.40 0.35
CA GLU A 330 13.60 -9.57 0.14
C GLU A 330 13.61 -10.49 1.35
N ALA A 331 13.81 -9.96 2.57
CA ALA A 331 13.79 -10.76 3.79
C ALA A 331 12.43 -11.46 4.00
N VAL A 332 11.31 -10.78 3.71
CA VAL A 332 9.97 -11.38 3.78
C VAL A 332 9.82 -12.49 2.72
N ALA A 333 10.33 -12.28 1.50
CA ALA A 333 10.30 -13.31 0.47
C ALA A 333 11.10 -14.55 0.88
N MET A 334 12.28 -14.39 1.50
CA MET A 334 13.08 -15.48 2.04
C MET A 334 12.37 -16.22 3.19
N PHE A 335 11.73 -15.48 4.09
CA PHE A 335 10.93 -16.09 5.16
C PHE A 335 9.76 -16.92 4.60
N LEU A 336 9.09 -16.43 3.57
CA LEU A 336 8.00 -17.15 2.89
C LEU A 336 8.49 -18.42 2.15
N ARG A 337 9.77 -18.49 1.79
CA ARG A 337 10.42 -19.69 1.22
C ARG A 337 11.04 -20.60 2.28
N ASP A 338 10.88 -20.30 3.58
CA ASP A 338 11.46 -21.00 4.72
C ASP A 338 13.02 -21.00 4.74
N GLU A 339 13.62 -19.97 4.16
CA GLU A 339 15.09 -19.81 4.09
C GLU A 339 15.66 -19.14 5.35
N ILE A 340 14.85 -18.35 6.07
CA ILE A 340 15.23 -17.62 7.29
C ILE A 340 14.14 -17.69 8.36
N GLY A 341 14.51 -17.44 9.63
CA GLY A 341 13.59 -17.35 10.75
C GLY A 341 12.89 -16.00 10.87
N PHE A 342 11.86 -15.92 11.73
CA PHE A 342 11.05 -14.71 11.90
C PHE A 342 11.87 -13.49 12.34
N TYR A 343 12.76 -13.62 13.31
CA TYR A 343 13.63 -12.54 13.77
C TYR A 343 14.77 -12.19 12.81
N ASP A 344 15.08 -13.08 11.87
CA ASP A 344 16.07 -12.76 10.84
C ASP A 344 15.57 -11.65 9.92
N ILE A 345 14.25 -11.50 9.75
CA ILE A 345 13.69 -10.39 8.98
C ILE A 345 14.22 -9.06 9.52
N TYR A 346 14.01 -8.79 10.81
CA TYR A 346 14.51 -7.55 11.42
C TYR A 346 16.04 -7.43 11.32
N ARG A 347 16.78 -8.51 11.67
CA ARG A 347 18.24 -8.52 11.66
C ARG A 347 18.81 -8.17 10.28
N LEU A 348 18.28 -8.81 9.24
CA LEU A 348 18.75 -8.59 7.87
C LEU A 348 18.37 -7.20 7.36
N VAL A 349 17.16 -6.74 7.64
CA VAL A 349 16.72 -5.39 7.23
C VAL A 349 17.55 -4.31 7.91
N SER A 350 17.77 -4.41 9.23
CA SER A 350 18.58 -3.44 9.97
C SER A 350 20.01 -3.35 9.42
N GLN A 351 20.66 -4.51 9.23
CA GLN A 351 22.02 -4.56 8.68
C GLN A 351 22.11 -4.08 7.23
N ALA A 352 21.08 -4.33 6.42
CA ALA A 352 21.07 -3.84 5.05
C ALA A 352 20.94 -2.33 5.00
N VAL A 353 20.11 -1.72 5.85
CA VAL A 353 20.00 -0.27 5.98
C VAL A 353 21.35 0.33 6.38
N GLU A 354 22.04 -0.21 7.38
CA GLU A 354 23.35 0.25 7.84
C GLU A 354 24.42 0.19 6.76
N LYS A 355 24.37 -0.82 5.87
CA LYS A 355 25.36 -1.04 4.79
C LYS A 355 25.04 -0.28 3.51
N THR A 356 23.81 0.19 3.33
CA THR A 356 23.42 0.93 2.12
C THR A 356 24.00 2.35 2.18
N PRO A 357 24.67 2.84 1.12
CA PRO A 357 25.16 4.21 1.06
C PRO A 357 24.04 5.23 1.30
N PHE A 358 24.26 6.12 2.25
CA PHE A 358 23.30 7.16 2.59
C PHE A 358 23.45 8.38 1.69
N LEU A 359 22.34 8.81 1.07
CA LEU A 359 22.20 10.06 0.32
C LEU A 359 21.00 10.80 0.91
N GLU A 360 21.21 12.07 1.29
CA GLU A 360 20.17 12.88 1.95
C GLU A 360 19.04 13.28 0.99
N THR A 361 19.38 13.62 -0.25
CA THR A 361 18.45 14.10 -1.29
C THR A 361 18.62 13.28 -2.57
N PRO A 362 18.19 12.01 -2.58
CA PRO A 362 18.42 11.14 -3.72
C PRO A 362 17.50 11.47 -4.90
N THR A 363 18.03 11.31 -6.10
CA THR A 363 17.27 11.26 -7.35
C THR A 363 16.43 9.97 -7.44
N LEU A 364 15.53 9.90 -8.41
CA LEU A 364 14.74 8.67 -8.65
C LEU A 364 15.63 7.46 -8.91
N GLU A 365 16.69 7.63 -9.69
CA GLU A 365 17.65 6.58 -10.03
C GLU A 365 18.39 6.09 -8.77
N GLU A 366 18.82 7.00 -7.92
CA GLU A 366 19.49 6.68 -6.65
C GLU A 366 18.54 6.01 -5.64
N ILE A 367 17.26 6.36 -5.61
CA ILE A 367 16.23 5.67 -4.82
C ILE A 367 16.11 4.21 -5.27
N LEU A 368 16.03 3.97 -6.59
CA LEU A 368 15.94 2.63 -7.17
C LEU A 368 17.22 1.81 -6.95
N GLU A 369 18.37 2.47 -6.98
CA GLU A 369 19.67 1.86 -6.69
C GLU A 369 19.77 1.44 -5.22
N ALA A 370 19.36 2.30 -4.29
CA ALA A 370 19.36 1.99 -2.86
C ALA A 370 18.46 0.79 -2.51
N ASP A 371 17.26 0.70 -3.11
CA ASP A 371 16.37 -0.45 -2.96
C ASP A 371 17.05 -1.73 -3.47
N ARG A 372 17.64 -1.70 -4.69
CA ARG A 372 18.32 -2.85 -5.27
C ARG A 372 19.53 -3.27 -4.44
N PHE A 373 20.38 -2.32 -4.07
CA PHE A 373 21.58 -2.58 -3.26
C PHE A 373 21.22 -3.26 -1.93
N ALA A 374 20.18 -2.77 -1.25
CA ALA A 374 19.74 -3.35 0.01
C ALA A 374 19.24 -4.80 -0.15
N ARG A 375 18.58 -5.16 -1.25
CA ARG A 375 18.21 -6.54 -1.58
C ARG A 375 19.44 -7.43 -1.72
N ASP A 376 20.45 -6.98 -2.46
CA ASP A 376 21.70 -7.73 -2.67
C ASP A 376 22.45 -7.94 -1.34
N VAL A 377 22.42 -6.95 -0.46
CA VAL A 377 22.99 -7.06 0.90
C VAL A 377 22.24 -8.13 1.71
N VAL A 378 20.92 -8.19 1.66
CA VAL A 378 20.11 -9.23 2.35
C VAL A 378 20.53 -10.62 1.87
N HIS A 379 20.65 -10.84 0.55
CA HIS A 379 21.13 -12.11 0.00
C HIS A 379 22.51 -12.47 0.51
N THR A 380 23.44 -11.52 0.52
CA THR A 380 24.81 -11.77 1.01
C THR A 380 24.84 -12.13 2.50
N LEU A 381 24.02 -11.45 3.31
CA LEU A 381 23.96 -11.68 4.77
C LEU A 381 23.22 -12.94 5.17
N SER A 382 22.34 -13.45 4.34
CA SER A 382 21.58 -14.66 4.61
C SER A 382 22.39 -15.95 4.38
N GLN A 383 23.49 -15.86 3.63
CA GLN A 383 24.38 -16.98 3.33
C GLN A 383 25.47 -17.20 4.38
N ASN A 384 25.62 -16.25 5.31
CA ASN A 384 26.58 -16.25 6.41
C ASN A 384 25.88 -16.47 7.77
#